data_fa93b8c4eeb37c2a79070a65b5711229
#
_entry.id   fa93b8c4eeb37c2a79070a65b5711229
#
_cell.length_a   1.000
_cell.length_b   1.000
_cell.length_c   1.000
_cell.angle_alpha   90.00
_cell.angle_beta   90.00
_cell.angle_gamma   90.00
#
_symmetry.space_group_name_H-M   'P 1'
#
loop_
_entity.id
_entity.type
_entity.pdbx_description
1 polymer ?
#
loop_
_entity_poly.entity_id
_entity_poly.type
_entity_poly.pdbx_seq_one_letter_code
_entity_poly.pdbx_strand_id
1 'polypeptide(L)'
;MNYGQIALEKHAEWKGKIEITARAAVDSAEALSIAYTPGVAAPCLEIQKNPEKSYELTRRWNTVAVVTDGTAVLGLGDIGPEAGMPVMEGKCVLFKAFGDVDAFPLCVRTHDVDEIVRTVSLLAGSFGGINLEDIAAPRCFEIERKLKECCDIPIFHDDQHGTAVITLAGLMNALKVVGKKIEDVKIVTSGAGAAGIAIIKLLMAMGLKNVVMTDRRGAIYEGREGLNPVKEEMAKITNFNREAGTLADVIKGADVFIGVSAPGTLTQDMVRSMAKDPIIFACANPTPEIFPDEAKAEGAAVVSTGRSDFPNQINNVLCFPGLFRGALDVRASDINDAMKIASAKALAALVSDEELCAEYILPKAFDPRVKDAVAKAAAQAARESGVARI
;
A
#
# COMPACT_ATOMS: atom_id res chain seq x y z
N MET A 1 3.50 22.47 16.64
CA MET A 1 4.82 21.81 16.89
C MET A 1 5.57 21.66 15.58
N ASN A 2 6.87 21.92 15.55
CA ASN A 2 7.69 21.64 14.37
C ASN A 2 8.18 20.18 14.41
N TYR A 3 7.36 19.26 13.90
CA TYR A 3 7.68 17.83 13.88
C TYR A 3 8.96 17.50 13.09
N GLY A 4 9.31 18.29 12.06
CA GLY A 4 10.53 18.06 11.28
C GLY A 4 11.80 18.25 12.11
N GLN A 5 11.87 19.33 12.89
CA GLN A 5 13.01 19.58 13.78
C GLN A 5 13.10 18.52 14.90
N ILE A 6 11.97 18.17 15.51
CA ILE A 6 11.90 17.12 16.53
C ILE A 6 12.35 15.77 15.95
N ALA A 7 11.90 15.44 14.75
CA ALA A 7 12.29 14.19 14.07
C ALA A 7 13.80 14.13 13.82
N LEU A 8 14.42 15.23 13.37
CA LEU A 8 15.86 15.27 13.13
C LEU A 8 16.66 15.02 14.43
N GLU A 9 16.28 15.69 15.54
CA GLU A 9 16.89 15.49 16.84
C GLU A 9 16.74 14.05 17.35
N LYS A 10 15.53 13.49 17.21
CA LYS A 10 15.26 12.10 17.61
C LYS A 10 16.00 11.07 16.77
N HIS A 11 16.12 11.26 15.46
CA HIS A 11 16.93 10.35 14.63
C HIS A 11 18.41 10.37 14.99
N ALA A 12 18.96 11.54 15.36
CA ALA A 12 20.33 11.65 15.86
C ALA A 12 20.51 10.94 17.22
N GLU A 13 19.51 11.06 18.13
CA GLU A 13 19.48 10.38 19.43
C GLU A 13 19.39 8.86 19.28
N TRP A 14 18.45 8.37 18.46
CA TRP A 14 18.21 6.93 18.23
C TRP A 14 19.35 6.25 17.46
N LYS A 15 20.07 6.98 16.60
CA LYS A 15 21.08 6.42 15.68
C LYS A 15 20.53 5.31 14.77
N GLY A 16 19.30 5.47 14.33
CA GLY A 16 18.48 4.49 13.62
C GLY A 16 17.27 4.06 14.45
N LYS A 17 16.24 3.55 13.78
CA LYS A 17 14.95 3.20 14.41
C LYS A 17 14.81 1.71 14.73
N ILE A 18 15.72 0.88 14.21
CA ILE A 18 15.66 -0.57 14.35
C ILE A 18 16.93 -1.12 14.97
N GLU A 19 16.79 -2.21 15.70
CA GLU A 19 17.89 -3.00 16.23
C GLU A 19 17.60 -4.49 16.06
N ILE A 20 18.64 -5.33 16.12
CA ILE A 20 18.51 -6.78 16.08
C ILE A 20 18.67 -7.32 17.49
N THR A 21 17.63 -8.01 17.98
CA THR A 21 17.62 -8.64 19.30
C THR A 21 17.73 -10.15 19.13
N ALA A 22 18.71 -10.76 19.84
CA ALA A 22 18.88 -12.21 19.85
C ALA A 22 17.71 -12.90 20.60
N ARG A 23 17.15 -13.96 20.00
CA ARG A 23 16.14 -14.81 20.63
C ARG A 23 16.75 -15.99 21.38
N ALA A 24 17.93 -16.44 20.95
CA ALA A 24 18.69 -17.50 21.64
C ALA A 24 19.60 -16.88 22.69
N ALA A 25 19.61 -17.42 23.90
CA ALA A 25 20.61 -17.07 24.90
C ALA A 25 21.98 -17.67 24.51
N VAL A 26 23.08 -16.96 24.81
CA VAL A 26 24.46 -17.40 24.60
C VAL A 26 25.27 -17.06 25.84
N ASP A 27 24.79 -17.49 27.01
CA ASP A 27 25.29 -17.15 28.33
C ASP A 27 26.11 -18.27 28.98
N SER A 28 26.30 -19.41 28.32
CA SER A 28 27.07 -20.53 28.74
C SER A 28 27.74 -21.28 27.57
N ALA A 29 28.74 -22.08 27.84
CA ALA A 29 29.40 -22.94 26.82
C ALA A 29 28.41 -23.94 26.20
N GLU A 30 27.46 -24.43 26.97
CA GLU A 30 26.40 -25.32 26.48
C GLU A 30 25.45 -24.55 25.56
N ALA A 31 24.94 -23.37 25.96
CA ALA A 31 24.07 -22.54 25.14
C ALA A 31 24.74 -22.15 23.81
N LEU A 32 26.03 -21.77 23.85
CA LEU A 32 26.82 -21.49 22.66
C LEU A 32 26.93 -22.72 21.75
N SER A 33 27.17 -23.91 22.31
CA SER A 33 27.28 -25.16 21.55
C SER A 33 25.96 -25.56 20.87
N ILE A 34 24.83 -25.25 21.47
CA ILE A 34 23.50 -25.45 20.91
C ILE A 34 23.19 -24.40 19.82
N ALA A 35 23.44 -23.13 20.12
CA ALA A 35 23.07 -22.02 19.24
C ALA A 35 23.99 -21.89 18.01
N TYR A 36 25.24 -22.36 18.11
CA TYR A 36 26.25 -22.26 17.07
C TYR A 36 26.99 -23.57 16.88
N THR A 37 28.29 -23.66 17.10
CA THR A 37 29.11 -24.86 16.84
C THR A 37 29.25 -25.71 18.10
N PRO A 38 28.97 -27.04 18.04
CA PRO A 38 28.66 -27.88 16.89
C PRO A 38 27.17 -28.07 16.56
N GLY A 39 26.26 -27.67 17.43
CA GLY A 39 24.82 -27.96 17.38
C GLY A 39 24.12 -27.49 16.10
N VAL A 40 24.53 -26.34 15.57
CA VAL A 40 23.91 -25.70 14.38
C VAL A 40 24.01 -26.59 13.10
N ALA A 41 24.90 -27.56 13.07
CA ALA A 41 25.01 -28.49 11.94
C ALA A 41 23.72 -29.30 11.74
N ALA A 42 23.03 -29.67 12.81
CA ALA A 42 21.81 -30.49 12.72
C ALA A 42 20.66 -29.74 11.98
N PRO A 43 20.23 -28.53 12.34
CA PRO A 43 19.24 -27.80 11.56
C PRO A 43 19.70 -27.48 10.13
N CYS A 44 20.97 -27.22 9.87
CA CYS A 44 21.49 -27.05 8.52
C CYS A 44 21.26 -28.30 7.64
N LEU A 45 21.56 -29.48 8.14
CA LEU A 45 21.33 -30.72 7.43
C LEU A 45 19.85 -31.04 7.22
N GLU A 46 19.00 -30.68 8.16
CA GLU A 46 17.55 -30.82 7.99
C GLU A 46 17.00 -29.91 6.90
N ILE A 47 17.46 -28.66 6.83
CA ILE A 47 17.07 -27.70 5.78
C ILE A 47 17.63 -28.15 4.42
N GLN A 48 18.87 -28.67 4.39
CA GLN A 48 19.47 -29.20 3.16
C GLN A 48 18.64 -30.35 2.56
N LYS A 49 18.11 -31.24 3.41
CA LYS A 49 17.22 -32.33 2.98
C LYS A 49 15.84 -31.84 2.55
N ASN A 50 15.32 -30.86 3.22
CA ASN A 50 14.01 -30.26 2.95
C ASN A 50 14.06 -28.74 3.13
N PRO A 51 14.21 -27.95 2.05
CA PRO A 51 14.29 -26.48 2.12
C PRO A 51 13.11 -25.78 2.81
N GLU A 52 11.92 -26.39 2.81
CA GLU A 52 10.73 -25.85 3.50
C GLU A 52 10.94 -25.74 5.01
N LYS A 53 11.79 -26.58 5.60
CA LYS A 53 12.17 -26.49 7.02
C LYS A 53 12.88 -25.17 7.38
N SER A 54 13.35 -24.41 6.38
CA SER A 54 13.88 -23.06 6.65
C SER A 54 12.84 -22.14 7.29
N TYR A 55 11.56 -22.32 6.97
CA TYR A 55 10.46 -21.58 7.61
C TYR A 55 10.18 -22.03 9.05
N GLU A 56 10.62 -23.22 9.46
CA GLU A 56 10.42 -23.75 10.82
C GLU A 56 11.65 -23.51 11.71
N LEU A 57 12.84 -23.67 11.12
CA LEU A 57 14.11 -23.69 11.85
C LEU A 57 14.88 -22.38 11.79
N THR A 58 14.40 -21.39 11.02
CA THR A 58 14.99 -20.05 10.96
C THR A 58 13.94 -18.97 11.11
N ARG A 59 14.35 -17.70 11.19
CA ARG A 59 13.43 -16.56 11.26
C ARG A 59 12.81 -16.19 9.91
N ARG A 60 13.14 -16.89 8.83
CA ARG A 60 12.62 -16.68 7.48
C ARG A 60 11.09 -16.55 7.46
N TRP A 61 10.37 -17.36 8.22
CA TRP A 61 8.89 -17.36 8.29
C TRP A 61 8.28 -16.01 8.68
N ASN A 62 9.01 -15.16 9.40
CA ASN A 62 8.52 -13.89 9.94
C ASN A 62 9.27 -12.67 9.40
N THR A 63 10.12 -12.83 8.40
CA THR A 63 11.02 -11.76 7.95
C THR A 63 10.60 -11.23 6.58
N VAL A 64 10.52 -9.90 6.44
CA VAL A 64 10.20 -9.19 5.20
C VAL A 64 11.34 -8.26 4.81
N ALA A 65 11.73 -8.24 3.54
CA ALA A 65 12.59 -7.21 2.99
C ALA A 65 11.75 -6.00 2.57
N VAL A 66 12.14 -4.80 3.00
CA VAL A 66 11.59 -3.52 2.53
C VAL A 66 12.58 -2.94 1.53
N VAL A 67 12.25 -3.01 0.23
CA VAL A 67 13.17 -2.70 -0.87
C VAL A 67 12.79 -1.38 -1.53
N THR A 68 13.77 -0.50 -1.71
CA THR A 68 13.63 0.79 -2.42
C THR A 68 14.84 1.10 -3.28
N ASP A 69 14.65 1.88 -4.33
CA ASP A 69 15.70 2.60 -5.05
C ASP A 69 15.72 4.11 -4.71
N GLY A 70 14.79 4.57 -3.87
CA GLY A 70 14.70 5.95 -3.39
C GLY A 70 14.18 6.96 -4.41
N THR A 71 13.47 6.51 -5.47
CA THR A 71 13.08 7.38 -6.59
C THR A 71 11.70 8.03 -6.46
N ALA A 72 10.91 7.67 -5.44
CA ALA A 72 9.56 8.22 -5.23
C ALA A 72 9.23 8.47 -3.75
N VAL A 73 10.18 9.02 -2.99
CA VAL A 73 10.09 9.12 -1.52
C VAL A 73 9.14 10.25 -1.10
N LEU A 74 8.03 9.92 -0.46
CA LEU A 74 7.09 10.79 0.29
C LEU A 74 6.78 12.17 -0.35
N GLY A 75 6.75 12.33 -1.64
CA GLY A 75 6.58 13.65 -2.28
C GLY A 75 7.88 14.48 -2.37
N LEU A 76 9.01 13.96 -1.88
CA LEU A 76 10.33 14.52 -2.11
C LEU A 76 10.87 14.13 -3.50
N GLY A 77 10.30 13.06 -4.07
CA GLY A 77 10.71 12.54 -5.37
C GLY A 77 11.95 11.66 -5.28
N ASP A 78 12.81 11.77 -6.28
CA ASP A 78 14.07 11.03 -6.36
C ASP A 78 15.13 11.69 -5.48
N ILE A 79 15.34 11.11 -4.31
CA ILE A 79 16.38 11.56 -3.35
C ILE A 79 17.48 10.52 -3.15
N GLY A 80 17.38 9.39 -3.84
CA GLY A 80 18.31 8.29 -3.79
C GLY A 80 18.13 7.35 -2.59
N PRO A 81 18.77 6.17 -2.66
CA PRO A 81 18.52 5.09 -1.73
C PRO A 81 18.98 5.41 -0.29
N GLU A 82 20.13 6.07 -0.11
CA GLU A 82 20.64 6.40 1.22
C GLU A 82 19.77 7.44 1.94
N ALA A 83 19.29 8.45 1.22
CA ALA A 83 18.40 9.46 1.78
C ALA A 83 16.99 8.90 2.05
N GLY A 84 16.59 7.83 1.37
CA GLY A 84 15.36 7.07 1.62
C GLY A 84 15.41 6.19 2.87
N MET A 85 16.60 5.84 3.38
CA MET A 85 16.77 4.92 4.52
C MET A 85 15.90 5.26 5.74
N PRO A 86 15.79 6.53 6.19
CA PRO A 86 14.94 6.85 7.35
C PRO A 86 13.47 6.48 7.15
N VAL A 87 12.94 6.56 5.92
CA VAL A 87 11.58 6.14 5.60
C VAL A 87 11.46 4.62 5.64
N MET A 88 12.44 3.90 5.08
CA MET A 88 12.47 2.44 5.06
C MET A 88 12.59 1.85 6.47
N GLU A 89 13.42 2.43 7.34
CA GLU A 89 13.43 2.04 8.76
C GLU A 89 12.08 2.33 9.43
N GLY A 90 11.44 3.46 9.11
CA GLY A 90 10.08 3.76 9.57
C GLY A 90 9.09 2.68 9.16
N LYS A 91 9.13 2.24 7.90
CA LYS A 91 8.30 1.14 7.40
C LYS A 91 8.56 -0.15 8.18
N CYS A 92 9.82 -0.48 8.48
CA CYS A 92 10.18 -1.65 9.28
C CYS A 92 9.61 -1.57 10.71
N VAL A 93 9.65 -0.39 11.35
CA VAL A 93 9.03 -0.17 12.66
C VAL A 93 7.52 -0.40 12.61
N LEU A 94 6.84 0.07 11.56
CA LEU A 94 5.40 -0.14 11.40
C LEU A 94 5.07 -1.63 11.18
N PHE A 95 5.86 -2.37 10.39
CA PHE A 95 5.74 -3.82 10.26
C PHE A 95 5.80 -4.52 11.62
N LYS A 96 6.77 -4.14 12.45
CA LYS A 96 6.92 -4.73 13.79
C LYS A 96 5.79 -4.34 14.73
N ALA A 97 5.48 -3.05 14.82
CA ALA A 97 4.50 -2.53 15.77
C ALA A 97 3.07 -3.00 15.49
N PHE A 98 2.67 -3.05 14.21
CA PHE A 98 1.30 -3.32 13.79
C PHE A 98 1.09 -4.72 13.18
N GLY A 99 2.16 -5.49 12.91
CA GLY A 99 2.07 -6.82 12.31
C GLY A 99 2.82 -7.90 13.06
N ASP A 100 3.67 -7.52 14.01
CA ASP A 100 4.70 -8.39 14.61
C ASP A 100 5.56 -9.10 13.55
N VAL A 101 5.87 -8.40 12.47
CA VAL A 101 6.72 -8.84 11.37
C VAL A 101 8.10 -8.20 11.52
N ASP A 102 9.16 -8.99 11.43
CA ASP A 102 10.53 -8.50 11.44
C ASP A 102 10.91 -8.05 10.03
N ALA A 103 11.12 -6.76 9.84
CA ALA A 103 11.41 -6.21 8.53
C ALA A 103 12.81 -5.60 8.46
N PHE A 104 13.47 -5.72 7.28
CA PHE A 104 14.79 -5.17 7.03
C PHE A 104 14.77 -4.24 5.83
N PRO A 105 15.36 -3.01 5.95
CA PRO A 105 15.47 -2.08 4.84
C PRO A 105 16.61 -2.48 3.90
N LEU A 106 16.33 -2.53 2.61
CA LEU A 106 17.29 -2.79 1.54
C LEU A 106 17.21 -1.67 0.51
N CYS A 107 18.14 -0.72 0.58
CA CYS A 107 18.22 0.41 -0.32
C CYS A 107 19.20 0.12 -1.45
N VAL A 108 18.73 0.01 -2.70
CA VAL A 108 19.49 -0.48 -3.85
C VAL A 108 19.98 0.70 -4.70
N ARG A 109 21.30 0.77 -4.96
CA ARG A 109 21.94 1.86 -5.71
C ARG A 109 21.86 1.66 -7.23
N THR A 110 20.69 1.40 -7.76
CA THR A 110 20.49 1.32 -9.21
C THR A 110 19.04 1.65 -9.55
N HIS A 111 18.84 2.20 -10.75
CA HIS A 111 17.52 2.42 -11.35
C HIS A 111 17.23 1.39 -12.45
N ASP A 112 18.16 0.49 -12.72
CA ASP A 112 17.97 -0.57 -13.71
C ASP A 112 17.04 -1.66 -13.17
N VAL A 113 15.98 -1.92 -13.93
CA VAL A 113 14.93 -2.89 -13.55
C VAL A 113 15.50 -4.28 -13.38
N ASP A 114 16.35 -4.72 -14.31
CA ASP A 114 16.88 -6.10 -14.29
C ASP A 114 17.90 -6.29 -13.18
N GLU A 115 18.70 -5.27 -12.86
CA GLU A 115 19.61 -5.29 -11.71
C GLU A 115 18.85 -5.35 -10.39
N ILE A 116 17.77 -4.57 -10.23
CA ILE A 116 16.91 -4.62 -9.02
C ILE A 116 16.30 -6.01 -8.89
N VAL A 117 15.66 -6.52 -9.95
CA VAL A 117 15.02 -7.84 -9.98
C VAL A 117 16.02 -8.93 -9.66
N ARG A 118 17.19 -8.92 -10.29
CA ARG A 118 18.26 -9.89 -10.02
C ARG A 118 18.74 -9.83 -8.57
N THR A 119 19.00 -8.64 -8.05
CA THR A 119 19.46 -8.46 -6.66
C THR A 119 18.44 -9.00 -5.67
N VAL A 120 17.19 -8.60 -5.81
CA VAL A 120 16.11 -9.01 -4.90
C VAL A 120 15.83 -10.50 -4.98
N SER A 121 15.80 -11.08 -6.19
CA SER A 121 15.58 -12.52 -6.37
C SER A 121 16.68 -13.39 -5.75
N LEU A 122 17.93 -12.94 -5.81
CA LEU A 122 19.05 -13.64 -5.16
C LEU A 122 18.96 -13.63 -3.62
N LEU A 123 18.32 -12.60 -3.03
CA LEU A 123 18.13 -12.45 -1.59
C LEU A 123 16.84 -13.10 -1.08
N ALA A 124 15.89 -13.42 -1.96
CA ALA A 124 14.55 -13.86 -1.62
C ALA A 124 14.52 -15.10 -0.70
N GLY A 125 15.53 -15.98 -0.81
CA GLY A 125 15.65 -17.15 0.06
C GLY A 125 15.85 -16.85 1.56
N SER A 126 16.19 -15.63 1.91
CA SER A 126 16.35 -15.18 3.31
C SER A 126 15.06 -14.63 3.94
N PHE A 127 14.00 -14.43 3.15
CA PHE A 127 12.79 -13.75 3.55
C PHE A 127 11.55 -14.61 3.34
N GLY A 128 10.50 -14.32 4.09
CA GLY A 128 9.16 -14.86 3.89
C GLY A 128 8.31 -14.02 2.95
N GLY A 129 8.71 -12.77 2.68
CA GLY A 129 8.03 -11.85 1.75
C GLY A 129 8.86 -10.62 1.44
N ILE A 130 8.47 -9.87 0.43
CA ILE A 130 9.14 -8.65 -0.03
C ILE A 130 8.11 -7.53 -0.19
N ASN A 131 8.37 -6.40 0.48
CA ASN A 131 7.66 -5.15 0.29
C ASN A 131 8.51 -4.20 -0.56
N LEU A 132 8.02 -3.82 -1.72
CA LEU A 132 8.59 -2.76 -2.54
C LEU A 132 8.03 -1.42 -2.05
N GLU A 133 8.88 -0.41 -1.93
CA GLU A 133 8.52 0.89 -1.37
C GLU A 133 9.21 2.02 -2.12
N ASP A 134 8.49 3.13 -2.34
CA ASP A 134 9.04 4.37 -2.90
C ASP A 134 9.81 4.20 -4.23
N ILE A 135 9.36 3.29 -5.09
CA ILE A 135 9.90 3.06 -6.44
C ILE A 135 9.01 3.75 -7.47
N ALA A 136 9.59 4.64 -8.28
CA ALA A 136 8.83 5.46 -9.22
C ALA A 136 8.19 4.66 -10.36
N ALA A 137 6.94 5.04 -10.71
CA ALA A 137 6.30 4.57 -11.93
C ALA A 137 7.01 5.17 -13.18
N PRO A 138 7.11 4.45 -14.31
CA PRO A 138 6.46 3.15 -14.58
C PRO A 138 7.28 1.93 -14.13
N ARG A 139 8.55 2.10 -13.69
CA ARG A 139 9.46 0.99 -13.38
C ARG A 139 8.92 0.06 -12.29
N CYS A 140 8.24 0.62 -11.27
CA CYS A 140 7.68 -0.17 -10.18
C CYS A 140 6.75 -1.30 -10.66
N PHE A 141 5.98 -1.07 -11.72
CA PHE A 141 5.09 -2.10 -12.29
C PHE A 141 5.86 -3.27 -12.89
N GLU A 142 6.94 -2.96 -13.62
CA GLU A 142 7.76 -3.98 -14.26
C GLU A 142 8.58 -4.76 -13.24
N ILE A 143 9.14 -4.08 -12.24
CA ILE A 143 9.90 -4.69 -11.14
C ILE A 143 8.99 -5.67 -10.37
N GLU A 144 7.81 -5.24 -9.94
CA GLU A 144 6.86 -6.09 -9.22
C GLU A 144 6.48 -7.32 -10.05
N ARG A 145 6.09 -7.13 -11.31
CA ARG A 145 5.72 -8.22 -12.21
C ARG A 145 6.84 -9.25 -12.35
N LYS A 146 8.06 -8.81 -12.69
CA LYS A 146 9.22 -9.70 -12.85
C LYS A 146 9.58 -10.43 -11.57
N LEU A 147 9.50 -9.77 -10.42
CA LEU A 147 9.75 -10.42 -9.12
C LEU A 147 8.70 -11.48 -8.80
N LYS A 148 7.43 -11.22 -9.08
CA LYS A 148 6.35 -12.23 -8.92
C LYS A 148 6.54 -13.44 -9.84
N GLU A 149 7.15 -13.27 -11.00
CA GLU A 149 7.44 -14.36 -11.94
C GLU A 149 8.64 -15.23 -11.50
N CYS A 150 9.62 -14.65 -10.80
CA CYS A 150 10.87 -15.35 -10.46
C CYS A 150 11.02 -15.71 -8.97
N CYS A 151 10.15 -15.19 -8.09
CA CYS A 151 10.18 -15.49 -6.65
C CYS A 151 8.95 -16.31 -6.26
N ASP A 152 9.13 -17.21 -5.31
CA ASP A 152 8.10 -18.09 -4.77
C ASP A 152 7.54 -17.64 -3.41
N ILE A 153 7.82 -16.38 -3.04
CA ILE A 153 7.33 -15.69 -1.84
C ILE A 153 6.52 -14.45 -2.25
N PRO A 154 5.61 -13.95 -1.40
CA PRO A 154 4.78 -12.81 -1.74
C PRO A 154 5.62 -11.54 -2.01
N ILE A 155 5.34 -10.90 -3.14
CA ILE A 155 5.87 -9.61 -3.56
C ILE A 155 4.72 -8.61 -3.52
N PHE A 156 4.92 -7.48 -2.87
CA PHE A 156 3.89 -6.47 -2.68
C PHE A 156 4.49 -5.06 -2.79
N HIS A 157 3.89 -4.19 -3.58
CA HIS A 157 4.30 -2.78 -3.67
C HIS A 157 3.27 -1.93 -2.91
N ASP A 158 3.66 -1.41 -1.74
CA ASP A 158 2.71 -0.78 -0.82
C ASP A 158 2.10 0.51 -1.39
N ASP A 159 2.88 1.35 -2.09
CA ASP A 159 2.36 2.58 -2.71
C ASP A 159 1.28 2.32 -3.75
N GLN A 160 1.30 1.15 -4.39
CA GLN A 160 0.24 0.71 -5.30
C GLN A 160 -0.91 0.08 -4.51
N HIS A 161 -0.63 -1.03 -3.88
CA HIS A 161 -1.65 -1.96 -3.39
C HIS A 161 -2.14 -1.64 -1.99
N GLY A 162 -1.27 -1.16 -1.09
CA GLY A 162 -1.68 -0.68 0.24
C GLY A 162 -2.62 0.50 0.12
N THR A 163 -2.27 1.46 -0.73
CA THR A 163 -3.11 2.62 -1.03
C THR A 163 -4.44 2.20 -1.67
N ALA A 164 -4.43 1.22 -2.58
CA ALA A 164 -5.66 0.71 -3.21
C ALA A 164 -6.58 0.02 -2.19
N VAL A 165 -6.04 -0.81 -1.31
CA VAL A 165 -6.83 -1.52 -0.27
C VAL A 165 -7.49 -0.55 0.69
N ILE A 166 -6.73 0.43 1.20
CA ILE A 166 -7.30 1.39 2.16
C ILE A 166 -8.31 2.34 1.51
N THR A 167 -8.08 2.74 0.25
CA THR A 167 -9.03 3.55 -0.53
C THR A 167 -10.32 2.77 -0.78
N LEU A 168 -10.23 1.48 -1.15
CA LEU A 168 -11.41 0.62 -1.31
C LEU A 168 -12.18 0.49 0.00
N ALA A 169 -11.51 0.23 1.13
CA ALA A 169 -12.16 0.11 2.44
C ALA A 169 -12.93 1.39 2.81
N GLY A 170 -12.28 2.55 2.66
CA GLY A 170 -12.91 3.85 2.92
C GLY A 170 -14.07 4.12 1.97
N LEU A 171 -13.92 3.83 0.67
CA LEU A 171 -14.96 4.06 -0.32
C LEU A 171 -16.21 3.19 -0.07
N MET A 172 -16.03 1.92 0.32
CA MET A 172 -17.17 1.05 0.66
C MET A 172 -18.05 1.66 1.74
N ASN A 173 -17.46 2.19 2.79
CA ASN A 173 -18.19 2.85 3.88
C ASN A 173 -18.70 4.24 3.50
N ALA A 174 -17.93 5.04 2.76
CA ALA A 174 -18.38 6.33 2.26
C ALA A 174 -19.61 6.20 1.35
N LEU A 175 -19.65 5.18 0.48
CA LEU A 175 -20.82 4.88 -0.36
C LEU A 175 -22.06 4.51 0.46
N LYS A 176 -21.89 3.76 1.56
CA LYS A 176 -23.00 3.47 2.51
C LYS A 176 -23.53 4.77 3.13
N VAL A 177 -22.64 5.67 3.57
CA VAL A 177 -23.03 6.96 4.18
C VAL A 177 -23.91 7.78 3.25
N VAL A 178 -23.59 7.82 1.94
CA VAL A 178 -24.34 8.61 0.95
C VAL A 178 -25.44 7.79 0.23
N GLY A 179 -25.61 6.52 0.56
CA GLY A 179 -26.64 5.66 -0.04
C GLY A 179 -26.43 5.36 -1.52
N LYS A 180 -25.18 5.36 -2.01
CA LYS A 180 -24.82 5.07 -3.41
C LYS A 180 -24.18 3.68 -3.54
N LYS A 181 -24.19 3.11 -4.75
CA LYS A 181 -23.57 1.81 -5.05
C LYS A 181 -22.40 2.00 -6.00
N ILE A 182 -21.36 1.16 -5.86
CA ILE A 182 -20.14 1.27 -6.66
C ILE A 182 -20.37 1.10 -8.16
N GLU A 183 -21.34 0.28 -8.56
CA GLU A 183 -21.70 0.05 -9.96
C GLU A 183 -22.41 1.23 -10.64
N ASP A 184 -22.97 2.16 -9.86
CA ASP A 184 -23.80 3.27 -10.34
C ASP A 184 -23.06 4.63 -10.33
N VAL A 185 -21.93 4.72 -9.60
CA VAL A 185 -21.21 5.99 -9.42
C VAL A 185 -20.25 6.28 -10.56
N LYS A 186 -20.09 7.57 -10.88
CA LYS A 186 -18.98 8.09 -11.70
C LYS A 186 -17.83 8.49 -10.80
N ILE A 187 -16.66 7.90 -11.02
CA ILE A 187 -15.42 8.24 -10.32
C ILE A 187 -14.49 9.01 -11.25
N VAL A 188 -13.93 10.11 -10.77
CA VAL A 188 -12.86 10.84 -11.46
C VAL A 188 -11.61 10.84 -10.60
N THR A 189 -10.47 10.47 -11.21
CA THR A 189 -9.19 10.50 -10.48
C THR A 189 -8.27 11.60 -10.99
N SER A 190 -7.56 12.25 -10.08
CA SER A 190 -6.39 13.07 -10.38
C SER A 190 -5.14 12.31 -9.99
N GLY A 191 -4.34 11.91 -11.01
CA GLY A 191 -3.15 11.08 -10.85
C GLY A 191 -3.32 9.70 -11.46
N ALA A 192 -2.51 9.42 -12.49
CA ALA A 192 -2.41 8.13 -13.18
C ALA A 192 -1.01 7.55 -13.04
N GLY A 193 -0.50 7.59 -11.81
CA GLY A 193 0.74 6.94 -11.37
C GLY A 193 0.45 5.59 -10.71
N ALA A 194 1.41 5.11 -9.93
CA ALA A 194 1.35 3.81 -9.25
C ALA A 194 0.06 3.62 -8.43
N ALA A 195 -0.22 4.53 -7.51
CA ALA A 195 -1.41 4.48 -6.67
C ALA A 195 -2.71 4.58 -7.47
N GLY A 196 -2.85 5.58 -8.35
CA GLY A 196 -4.09 5.82 -9.10
C GLY A 196 -4.50 4.62 -9.96
N ILE A 197 -3.53 4.01 -10.64
CA ILE A 197 -3.78 2.82 -11.47
C ILE A 197 -4.20 1.62 -10.60
N ALA A 198 -3.51 1.37 -9.50
CA ALA A 198 -3.82 0.26 -8.61
C ALA A 198 -5.20 0.42 -7.93
N ILE A 199 -5.53 1.64 -7.49
CA ILE A 199 -6.85 1.96 -6.94
C ILE A 199 -7.94 1.62 -7.94
N ILE A 200 -7.85 2.15 -9.17
CA ILE A 200 -8.90 1.96 -10.17
C ILE A 200 -9.04 0.49 -10.57
N LYS A 201 -7.94 -0.24 -10.77
CA LYS A 201 -8.00 -1.68 -11.06
C LYS A 201 -8.73 -2.44 -9.94
N LEU A 202 -8.43 -2.14 -8.67
CA LEU A 202 -9.07 -2.81 -7.54
C LEU A 202 -10.57 -2.44 -7.40
N LEU A 203 -10.93 -1.18 -7.63
CA LEU A 203 -12.34 -0.74 -7.63
C LEU A 203 -13.13 -1.36 -8.78
N MET A 204 -12.52 -1.51 -9.96
CA MET A 204 -13.14 -2.21 -11.10
C MET A 204 -13.38 -3.69 -10.79
N ALA A 205 -12.46 -4.35 -10.09
CA ALA A 205 -12.67 -5.72 -9.60
C ALA A 205 -13.84 -5.82 -8.60
N MET A 206 -14.23 -4.70 -7.97
CA MET A 206 -15.40 -4.60 -7.08
C MET A 206 -16.68 -4.13 -7.79
N GLY A 207 -16.64 -3.97 -9.12
CA GLY A 207 -17.81 -3.65 -9.93
C GLY A 207 -17.92 -2.18 -10.39
N LEU A 208 -16.90 -1.34 -10.16
CA LEU A 208 -16.86 0.01 -10.72
C LEU A 208 -16.86 -0.06 -12.26
N LYS A 209 -17.74 0.71 -12.90
CA LYS A 209 -17.91 0.73 -14.38
C LYS A 209 -17.56 2.08 -14.99
N ASN A 210 -17.93 3.18 -14.33
CA ASN A 210 -17.79 4.51 -14.89
C ASN A 210 -16.65 5.26 -14.18
N VAL A 211 -15.48 5.33 -14.84
CA VAL A 211 -14.30 6.01 -14.31
C VAL A 211 -13.57 6.78 -15.40
N VAL A 212 -13.15 8.00 -15.06
CA VAL A 212 -12.27 8.83 -15.88
C VAL A 212 -11.00 9.13 -15.08
N MET A 213 -9.88 8.65 -15.57
CA MET A 213 -8.58 8.99 -15.00
C MET A 213 -8.02 10.25 -15.66
N THR A 214 -7.35 11.10 -14.87
CA THR A 214 -6.64 12.27 -15.40
C THR A 214 -5.17 12.28 -15.02
N ASP A 215 -4.36 12.87 -15.86
CA ASP A 215 -2.99 13.24 -15.57
C ASP A 215 -2.74 14.73 -15.85
N ARG A 216 -1.50 15.20 -15.83
CA ARG A 216 -1.16 16.62 -16.06
C ARG A 216 -1.64 17.17 -17.40
N ARG A 217 -1.97 16.32 -18.37
CA ARG A 217 -2.47 16.69 -19.70
C ARG A 217 -4.00 16.58 -19.81
N GLY A 218 -4.69 16.22 -18.72
CA GLY A 218 -6.14 16.03 -18.66
C GLY A 218 -6.58 14.55 -18.71
N ALA A 219 -7.79 14.33 -19.21
CA ALA A 219 -8.43 13.01 -19.21
C ALA A 219 -7.67 11.98 -20.05
N ILE A 220 -7.59 10.76 -19.53
CA ILE A 220 -7.03 9.60 -20.23
C ILE A 220 -8.17 8.89 -20.94
N TYR A 221 -8.01 8.68 -22.26
CA TYR A 221 -8.95 7.96 -23.12
C TYR A 221 -8.22 7.26 -24.25
N GLU A 222 -8.83 6.25 -24.82
CA GLU A 222 -8.27 5.48 -25.92
C GLU A 222 -8.01 6.35 -27.17
N GLY A 223 -6.77 6.36 -27.65
CA GLY A 223 -6.33 7.18 -28.77
C GLY A 223 -5.76 8.56 -28.38
N ARG A 224 -5.68 8.90 -27.08
CA ARG A 224 -4.97 10.11 -26.65
C ARG A 224 -3.48 9.98 -26.89
N GLU A 225 -2.89 10.95 -27.56
CA GLU A 225 -1.45 10.97 -27.84
C GLU A 225 -0.60 11.14 -26.58
N GLY A 226 0.58 10.53 -26.58
CA GLY A 226 1.62 10.69 -25.53
C GLY A 226 1.30 9.95 -24.22
N LEU A 227 0.50 8.90 -24.27
CA LEU A 227 0.36 7.93 -23.20
C LEU A 227 1.58 7.00 -23.15
N ASN A 228 2.00 6.62 -21.94
CA ASN A 228 2.91 5.49 -21.78
C ASN A 228 2.12 4.16 -21.85
N PRO A 229 2.79 3.00 -22.01
CA PRO A 229 2.12 1.71 -22.18
C PRO A 229 1.08 1.39 -21.10
N VAL A 230 1.38 1.70 -19.83
CA VAL A 230 0.46 1.42 -18.72
C VAL A 230 -0.79 2.31 -18.78
N LYS A 231 -0.64 3.58 -19.17
CA LYS A 231 -1.78 4.48 -19.37
C LYS A 231 -2.58 4.11 -20.63
N GLU A 232 -1.93 3.58 -21.67
CA GLU A 232 -2.63 3.04 -22.85
C GLU A 232 -3.49 1.83 -22.47
N GLU A 233 -2.98 0.94 -21.60
CA GLU A 233 -3.77 -0.15 -21.04
C GLU A 233 -4.99 0.37 -20.28
N MET A 234 -4.80 1.36 -19.39
CA MET A 234 -5.90 1.95 -18.64
C MET A 234 -6.92 2.65 -19.54
N ALA A 235 -6.47 3.33 -20.60
CA ALA A 235 -7.36 4.00 -21.55
C ALA A 235 -8.31 3.04 -22.28
N LYS A 236 -7.91 1.77 -22.45
CA LYS A 236 -8.75 0.73 -23.08
C LYS A 236 -9.85 0.19 -22.17
N ILE A 237 -9.65 0.27 -20.86
CA ILE A 237 -10.56 -0.32 -19.86
C ILE A 237 -11.32 0.72 -19.03
N THR A 238 -11.04 2.02 -19.23
CA THR A 238 -11.69 3.14 -18.54
C THR A 238 -12.20 4.14 -19.56
N ASN A 239 -13.01 5.10 -19.10
CA ASN A 239 -13.48 6.23 -19.91
C ASN A 239 -14.05 5.82 -21.28
N PHE A 240 -14.97 4.85 -21.29
CA PHE A 240 -15.58 4.31 -22.52
C PHE A 240 -16.33 5.38 -23.34
N ASN A 241 -16.77 6.47 -22.70
CA ASN A 241 -17.39 7.61 -23.37
C ASN A 241 -16.38 8.56 -24.03
N ARG A 242 -15.08 8.30 -23.87
CA ARG A 242 -13.98 9.15 -24.36
C ARG A 242 -14.12 10.61 -23.95
N GLU A 243 -14.55 10.84 -22.70
CA GLU A 243 -14.57 12.18 -22.13
C GLU A 243 -13.15 12.77 -22.20
N ALA A 244 -13.04 13.96 -22.76
CA ALA A 244 -11.79 14.68 -22.99
C ALA A 244 -11.80 16.03 -22.26
N GLY A 245 -10.61 16.63 -22.13
CA GLY A 245 -10.46 17.93 -21.47
C GLY A 245 -9.66 17.84 -20.16
N THR A 246 -9.74 18.91 -19.40
CA THR A 246 -9.07 19.05 -18.10
C THR A 246 -9.82 18.31 -16.98
N LEU A 247 -9.24 18.23 -15.79
CA LEU A 247 -9.95 17.74 -14.60
C LEU A 247 -11.28 18.49 -14.39
N ALA A 248 -11.28 19.82 -14.56
CA ALA A 248 -12.46 20.66 -14.39
C ALA A 248 -13.60 20.33 -15.39
N ASP A 249 -13.25 19.81 -16.56
CA ASP A 249 -14.24 19.43 -17.57
C ASP A 249 -14.91 18.10 -17.23
N VAL A 250 -14.12 17.08 -16.83
CA VAL A 250 -14.60 15.72 -16.64
C VAL A 250 -15.17 15.45 -15.24
N ILE A 251 -14.85 16.28 -14.25
CA ILE A 251 -15.34 16.11 -12.87
C ILE A 251 -16.82 16.47 -12.71
N LYS A 252 -17.39 17.23 -13.66
CA LYS A 252 -18.80 17.63 -13.62
C LYS A 252 -19.72 16.42 -13.54
N GLY A 253 -20.59 16.43 -12.54
CA GLY A 253 -21.51 15.34 -12.27
C GLY A 253 -20.85 14.05 -11.75
N ALA A 254 -19.56 14.06 -11.37
CA ALA A 254 -18.91 12.92 -10.73
C ALA A 254 -19.41 12.76 -9.29
N ASP A 255 -19.61 11.49 -8.88
CA ASP A 255 -20.00 11.14 -7.51
C ASP A 255 -18.81 11.08 -6.56
N VAL A 256 -17.65 10.67 -7.07
CA VAL A 256 -16.44 10.46 -6.29
C VAL A 256 -15.24 11.09 -6.99
N PHE A 257 -14.45 11.81 -6.23
CA PHE A 257 -13.11 12.24 -6.61
C PHE A 257 -12.06 11.48 -5.82
N ILE A 258 -11.02 10.98 -6.48
CA ILE A 258 -9.86 10.36 -5.85
C ILE A 258 -8.60 11.07 -6.35
N GLY A 259 -7.97 11.84 -5.46
CA GLY A 259 -6.72 12.55 -5.72
C GLY A 259 -5.52 11.77 -5.16
N VAL A 260 -4.54 11.50 -6.02
CA VAL A 260 -3.24 10.91 -5.70
C VAL A 260 -2.17 11.60 -6.54
N SER A 261 -2.21 12.93 -6.60
CA SER A 261 -1.41 13.71 -7.55
C SER A 261 -0.62 14.83 -6.88
N ALA A 262 -1.17 16.01 -6.82
CA ALA A 262 -0.47 17.21 -6.36
C ALA A 262 -1.40 18.13 -5.56
N PRO A 263 -0.83 18.93 -4.63
CA PRO A 263 -1.57 19.89 -3.85
C PRO A 263 -2.43 20.85 -4.69
N GLY A 264 -3.63 21.16 -4.20
CA GLY A 264 -4.49 22.22 -4.76
C GLY A 264 -5.04 21.94 -6.16
N THR A 265 -5.01 20.68 -6.64
CA THR A 265 -5.52 20.31 -7.97
C THR A 265 -7.03 20.25 -8.04
N LEU A 266 -7.73 20.09 -6.91
CA LEU A 266 -9.19 20.16 -6.81
C LEU A 266 -9.61 21.52 -6.24
N THR A 267 -10.40 22.29 -6.99
CA THR A 267 -10.91 23.60 -6.55
C THR A 267 -12.32 23.49 -5.99
N GLN A 268 -12.73 24.49 -5.22
CA GLN A 268 -14.09 24.59 -4.69
C GLN A 268 -15.15 24.58 -5.81
N ASP A 269 -14.92 25.31 -6.92
CA ASP A 269 -15.82 25.29 -8.08
C ASP A 269 -15.97 23.91 -8.71
N MET A 270 -14.89 23.11 -8.75
CA MET A 270 -14.94 21.73 -9.20
C MET A 270 -15.82 20.90 -8.28
N VAL A 271 -15.65 21.00 -6.95
CA VAL A 271 -16.50 20.30 -5.96
C VAL A 271 -17.97 20.67 -6.16
N ARG A 272 -18.28 21.95 -6.30
CA ARG A 272 -19.64 22.46 -6.53
C ARG A 272 -20.28 21.90 -7.81
N SER A 273 -19.46 21.55 -8.81
CA SER A 273 -19.92 20.99 -10.08
C SER A 273 -20.15 19.46 -10.06
N MET A 274 -19.75 18.78 -8.99
CA MET A 274 -19.95 17.36 -8.82
C MET A 274 -21.43 16.99 -8.61
N ALA A 275 -21.72 15.69 -8.56
CA ALA A 275 -23.06 15.20 -8.26
C ALA A 275 -23.46 15.53 -6.80
N LYS A 276 -24.73 15.36 -6.50
CA LYS A 276 -25.24 15.50 -5.12
C LYS A 276 -24.51 14.55 -4.17
N ASP A 277 -24.20 15.05 -2.95
CA ASP A 277 -23.52 14.32 -1.89
C ASP A 277 -22.20 13.67 -2.36
N PRO A 278 -21.23 14.46 -2.92
CA PRO A 278 -20.00 13.91 -3.46
C PRO A 278 -19.05 13.42 -2.37
N ILE A 279 -18.29 12.39 -2.71
CA ILE A 279 -17.23 11.81 -1.87
C ILE A 279 -15.89 12.31 -2.41
N ILE A 280 -15.01 12.80 -1.52
CA ILE A 280 -13.71 13.36 -1.89
C ILE A 280 -12.60 12.66 -1.11
N PHE A 281 -11.70 11.98 -1.80
CA PHE A 281 -10.49 11.41 -1.26
C PHE A 281 -9.29 12.18 -1.81
N ALA A 282 -8.78 13.15 -1.03
CA ALA A 282 -7.67 14.03 -1.38
C ALA A 282 -6.38 13.53 -0.69
N CYS A 283 -5.70 12.56 -1.30
CA CYS A 283 -4.66 11.77 -0.65
C CYS A 283 -3.23 12.30 -0.88
N ALA A 284 -3.03 13.41 -1.60
CA ALA A 284 -1.70 14.00 -1.78
C ALA A 284 -1.09 14.41 -0.44
N ASN A 285 0.21 14.14 -0.28
CA ASN A 285 0.99 14.46 0.91
C ASN A 285 2.19 15.35 0.56
N PRO A 286 2.59 16.31 1.44
CA PRO A 286 2.00 16.64 2.75
C PRO A 286 0.75 17.54 2.68
N THR A 287 0.44 18.11 1.53
CA THR A 287 -0.72 18.99 1.31
C THR A 287 -1.70 18.29 0.37
N PRO A 288 -3.00 18.19 0.75
CA PRO A 288 -4.00 17.51 -0.06
C PRO A 288 -4.38 18.30 -1.33
N GLU A 289 -5.08 17.66 -2.26
CA GLU A 289 -5.63 18.30 -3.47
C GLU A 289 -6.64 19.40 -3.15
N ILE A 290 -7.36 19.26 -2.03
CA ILE A 290 -8.23 20.26 -1.42
C ILE A 290 -8.29 19.98 0.08
N PHE A 291 -8.42 21.02 0.91
CA PHE A 291 -8.62 20.83 2.34
C PHE A 291 -10.06 20.42 2.68
N PRO A 292 -10.27 19.59 3.74
CA PRO A 292 -11.60 19.07 4.07
C PRO A 292 -12.67 20.17 4.35
N ASP A 293 -12.31 21.25 5.01
CA ASP A 293 -13.21 22.37 5.29
C ASP A 293 -13.63 23.08 4.01
N GLU A 294 -12.72 23.30 3.07
CA GLU A 294 -13.01 23.88 1.75
C GLU A 294 -13.95 22.97 0.93
N ALA A 295 -13.70 21.66 0.91
CA ALA A 295 -14.53 20.70 0.20
C ALA A 295 -15.94 20.60 0.80
N LYS A 296 -16.06 20.56 2.13
CA LYS A 296 -17.34 20.52 2.83
C LYS A 296 -18.15 21.79 2.65
N ALA A 297 -17.51 22.96 2.58
CA ALA A 297 -18.18 24.22 2.30
C ALA A 297 -18.92 24.22 0.95
N GLU A 298 -18.46 23.40 0.00
CA GLU A 298 -19.07 23.24 -1.32
C GLU A 298 -19.96 21.98 -1.45
N GLY A 299 -20.31 21.37 -0.32
CA GLY A 299 -21.30 20.30 -0.25
C GLY A 299 -20.74 18.88 -0.33
N ALA A 300 -19.42 18.68 -0.17
CA ALA A 300 -18.85 17.34 -0.04
C ALA A 300 -19.43 16.62 1.18
N ALA A 301 -20.04 15.45 0.97
CA ALA A 301 -20.69 14.68 2.02
C ALA A 301 -19.67 13.91 2.87
N VAL A 302 -18.63 13.35 2.24
CA VAL A 302 -17.56 12.62 2.91
C VAL A 302 -16.22 13.10 2.36
N VAL A 303 -15.27 13.44 3.25
CA VAL A 303 -13.92 13.85 2.87
C VAL A 303 -12.90 13.03 3.62
N SER A 304 -11.90 12.53 2.88
CA SER A 304 -10.73 11.82 3.40
C SER A 304 -9.45 12.48 2.90
N THR A 305 -8.39 12.38 3.69
CA THR A 305 -7.04 12.83 3.29
C THR A 305 -5.99 11.81 3.71
N GLY A 306 -4.74 11.98 3.23
CA GLY A 306 -3.60 11.22 3.73
C GLY A 306 -3.10 11.67 5.10
N ARG A 307 -3.61 12.78 5.65
CA ARG A 307 -3.11 13.43 6.87
C ARG A 307 -3.81 12.90 8.12
N SER A 308 -3.02 12.75 9.20
CA SER A 308 -3.50 12.27 10.51
C SER A 308 -4.23 13.33 11.36
N ASP A 309 -4.14 14.60 10.96
CA ASP A 309 -4.80 15.70 11.66
C ASP A 309 -6.23 15.97 11.18
N PHE A 310 -6.73 15.18 10.21
CA PHE A 310 -8.11 15.22 9.74
C PHE A 310 -8.80 13.86 9.95
N PRO A 311 -10.14 13.84 10.01
CA PRO A 311 -10.92 12.60 10.00
C PRO A 311 -10.68 11.75 8.75
N ASN A 312 -10.99 10.45 8.85
CA ASN A 312 -10.95 9.53 7.71
C ASN A 312 -9.58 9.43 7.03
N GLN A 313 -8.51 9.34 7.81
CA GLN A 313 -7.16 9.24 7.25
C GLN A 313 -7.01 8.00 6.35
N ILE A 314 -6.62 8.21 5.11
CA ILE A 314 -6.14 7.15 4.19
C ILE A 314 -4.69 6.88 4.53
N ASN A 315 -4.43 5.79 5.24
CA ASN A 315 -3.09 5.43 5.69
C ASN A 315 -2.84 3.93 5.51
N ASN A 316 -1.82 3.58 4.73
CA ASN A 316 -1.45 2.19 4.40
C ASN A 316 -1.12 1.35 5.64
N VAL A 317 -0.77 1.98 6.77
CA VAL A 317 -0.51 1.28 8.05
C VAL A 317 -1.68 0.43 8.53
N LEU A 318 -2.90 0.76 8.12
CA LEU A 318 -4.08 -0.07 8.40
C LEU A 318 -4.11 -1.37 7.58
N CYS A 319 -3.35 -1.46 6.50
CA CYS A 319 -3.40 -2.59 5.57
C CYS A 319 -2.16 -3.49 5.66
N PHE A 320 -0.98 -2.97 5.24
CA PHE A 320 0.16 -3.82 4.91
C PHE A 320 0.66 -4.69 6.08
N PRO A 321 0.68 -4.25 7.35
CA PRO A 321 1.20 -5.09 8.43
C PRO A 321 0.33 -6.34 8.65
N GLY A 322 -0.98 -6.16 8.69
CA GLY A 322 -1.95 -7.25 8.82
C GLY A 322 -1.99 -8.15 7.59
N LEU A 323 -1.92 -7.59 6.40
CA LEU A 323 -1.91 -8.33 5.14
C LEU A 323 -0.69 -9.24 5.04
N PHE A 324 0.52 -8.74 5.33
CA PHE A 324 1.72 -9.57 5.40
C PHE A 324 1.66 -10.59 6.52
N ARG A 325 1.13 -10.23 7.71
CA ARG A 325 0.94 -11.20 8.79
C ARG A 325 0.08 -12.38 8.31
N GLY A 326 -1.04 -12.10 7.67
CA GLY A 326 -1.91 -13.15 7.12
C GLY A 326 -1.24 -13.99 6.02
N ALA A 327 -0.49 -13.35 5.11
CA ALA A 327 0.26 -14.04 4.06
C ALA A 327 1.37 -14.94 4.62
N LEU A 328 2.13 -14.45 5.60
CA LEU A 328 3.21 -15.22 6.25
C LEU A 328 2.66 -16.39 7.08
N ASP A 329 1.54 -16.22 7.77
CA ASP A 329 0.92 -17.25 8.60
C ASP A 329 0.50 -18.51 7.80
N VAL A 330 0.19 -18.33 6.53
CA VAL A 330 -0.19 -19.42 5.62
C VAL A 330 0.88 -19.74 4.59
N ARG A 331 2.07 -19.16 4.73
CA ARG A 331 3.16 -19.27 3.74
C ARG A 331 2.68 -19.04 2.31
N ALA A 332 1.94 -17.96 2.11
CA ALA A 332 1.40 -17.63 0.80
C ALA A 332 2.52 -17.45 -0.23
N SER A 333 2.29 -17.92 -1.46
CA SER A 333 3.21 -17.71 -2.58
C SER A 333 3.03 -16.34 -3.27
N ASP A 334 1.88 -15.70 -3.07
CA ASP A 334 1.54 -14.38 -3.61
C ASP A 334 0.60 -13.64 -2.66
N ILE A 335 0.54 -12.32 -2.81
CA ILE A 335 -0.53 -11.46 -2.32
C ILE A 335 -1.35 -11.04 -3.53
N ASN A 336 -2.45 -11.73 -3.78
CA ASN A 336 -3.31 -11.55 -4.94
C ASN A 336 -4.51 -10.60 -4.66
N ASP A 337 -5.32 -10.31 -5.69
CA ASP A 337 -6.46 -9.38 -5.57
C ASP A 337 -7.54 -9.90 -4.62
N ALA A 338 -7.74 -11.22 -4.51
CA ALA A 338 -8.69 -11.79 -3.55
C ALA A 338 -8.29 -11.44 -2.11
N MET A 339 -7.00 -11.55 -1.76
CA MET A 339 -6.47 -11.17 -0.45
C MET A 339 -6.59 -9.67 -0.19
N LYS A 340 -6.32 -8.82 -1.19
CA LYS A 340 -6.45 -7.36 -1.09
C LYS A 340 -7.90 -6.95 -0.85
N ILE A 341 -8.84 -7.51 -1.60
CA ILE A 341 -10.29 -7.26 -1.46
C ILE A 341 -10.80 -7.75 -0.10
N ALA A 342 -10.39 -8.94 0.34
CA ALA A 342 -10.76 -9.47 1.65
C ALA A 342 -10.26 -8.57 2.79
N SER A 343 -9.03 -8.06 2.68
CA SER A 343 -8.44 -7.11 3.63
C SER A 343 -9.22 -5.79 3.68
N ALA A 344 -9.58 -5.24 2.52
CA ALA A 344 -10.39 -4.02 2.45
C ALA A 344 -11.78 -4.20 3.08
N LYS A 345 -12.44 -5.33 2.82
CA LYS A 345 -13.74 -5.68 3.42
C LYS A 345 -13.63 -5.83 4.94
N ALA A 346 -12.57 -6.48 5.43
CA ALA A 346 -12.33 -6.64 6.85
C ALA A 346 -12.09 -5.30 7.55
N LEU A 347 -11.33 -4.39 6.94
CA LEU A 347 -11.13 -3.03 7.45
C LEU A 347 -12.44 -2.24 7.50
N ALA A 348 -13.21 -2.25 6.42
CA ALA A 348 -14.49 -1.55 6.36
C ALA A 348 -15.47 -2.06 7.43
N ALA A 349 -15.50 -3.38 7.68
CA ALA A 349 -16.39 -4.01 8.66
C ALA A 349 -16.02 -3.73 10.13
N LEU A 350 -14.83 -3.17 10.42
CA LEU A 350 -14.46 -2.73 11.78
C LEU A 350 -15.20 -1.49 12.24
N VAL A 351 -15.75 -0.73 11.31
CA VAL A 351 -16.66 0.38 11.61
C VAL A 351 -18.08 -0.18 11.57
N SER A 352 -18.73 -0.23 12.72
CA SER A 352 -20.12 -0.73 12.81
C SER A 352 -21.11 0.24 12.14
N ASP A 353 -22.29 -0.25 11.77
CA ASP A 353 -23.30 0.60 11.15
C ASP A 353 -23.79 1.72 12.09
N GLU A 354 -23.69 1.52 13.42
CA GLU A 354 -24.01 2.54 14.43
C GLU A 354 -22.94 3.64 14.55
N GLU A 355 -21.68 3.29 14.30
CA GLU A 355 -20.54 4.23 14.33
C GLU A 355 -20.37 4.96 13.01
N LEU A 356 -20.85 4.37 11.92
CA LEU A 356 -20.61 4.84 10.55
C LEU A 356 -21.24 6.21 10.32
N CYS A 357 -20.41 7.18 9.98
CA CYS A 357 -20.83 8.54 9.66
C CYS A 357 -19.82 9.21 8.72
N ALA A 358 -20.13 10.42 8.25
CA ALA A 358 -19.27 11.17 7.33
C ALA A 358 -17.84 11.43 7.86
N GLU A 359 -17.65 11.46 9.17
CA GLU A 359 -16.37 11.69 9.85
C GLU A 359 -15.69 10.40 10.34
N TYR A 360 -16.33 9.24 10.16
CA TYR A 360 -15.80 7.96 10.61
C TYR A 360 -16.15 6.82 9.65
N ILE A 361 -15.39 6.70 8.57
CA ILE A 361 -15.55 5.65 7.53
C ILE A 361 -14.45 4.58 7.61
N LEU A 362 -13.40 4.81 8.39
CA LEU A 362 -12.26 3.91 8.58
C LEU A 362 -11.89 3.82 10.06
N PRO A 363 -11.40 2.67 10.55
CA PRO A 363 -10.86 2.57 11.90
C PRO A 363 -9.64 3.47 12.05
N LYS A 364 -9.35 3.89 13.27
CA LYS A 364 -8.13 4.67 13.58
C LYS A 364 -6.89 3.78 13.47
N ALA A 365 -5.73 4.37 13.15
CA ALA A 365 -4.47 3.65 12.97
C ALA A 365 -4.05 2.77 14.17
N PHE A 366 -4.42 3.17 15.39
CA PHE A 366 -4.11 2.45 16.63
C PHE A 366 -5.26 1.56 17.15
N ASP A 367 -6.26 1.28 16.33
CA ASP A 367 -7.31 0.33 16.70
C ASP A 367 -6.72 -1.09 16.78
N PRO A 368 -6.72 -1.72 17.98
CA PRO A 368 -6.06 -3.00 18.17
C PRO A 368 -6.70 -4.15 17.37
N ARG A 369 -7.94 -3.98 16.88
CA ARG A 369 -8.66 -4.98 16.10
C ARG A 369 -8.14 -5.12 14.67
N VAL A 370 -7.49 -4.07 14.13
CA VAL A 370 -7.09 -3.97 12.72
C VAL A 370 -6.17 -5.11 12.30
N LYS A 371 -5.09 -5.35 13.05
CA LYS A 371 -4.11 -6.39 12.72
C LYS A 371 -4.77 -7.76 12.52
N ASP A 372 -5.52 -8.20 13.51
CA ASP A 372 -6.07 -9.54 13.53
C ASP A 372 -7.20 -9.71 12.49
N ALA A 373 -8.02 -8.67 12.28
CA ALA A 373 -9.06 -8.68 11.26
C ALA A 373 -8.49 -8.80 9.85
N VAL A 374 -7.49 -7.98 9.52
CA VAL A 374 -6.84 -7.99 8.21
C VAL A 374 -6.07 -9.29 7.99
N ALA A 375 -5.27 -9.73 8.99
CA ALA A 375 -4.48 -10.96 8.87
C ALA A 375 -5.38 -12.19 8.67
N LYS A 376 -6.45 -12.31 9.44
CA LYS A 376 -7.41 -13.42 9.30
C LYS A 376 -8.07 -13.43 7.93
N ALA A 377 -8.53 -12.27 7.45
CA ALA A 377 -9.17 -12.16 6.14
C ALA A 377 -8.19 -12.48 4.99
N ALA A 378 -6.96 -11.95 5.06
CA ALA A 378 -5.92 -12.23 4.08
C ALA A 378 -5.54 -13.72 4.04
N ALA A 379 -5.32 -14.36 5.20
CA ALA A 379 -5.01 -15.78 5.31
C ALA A 379 -6.14 -16.66 4.75
N GLN A 380 -7.39 -16.34 5.06
CA GLN A 380 -8.55 -17.06 4.54
C GLN A 380 -8.63 -16.95 3.01
N ALA A 381 -8.51 -15.73 2.48
CA ALA A 381 -8.53 -15.49 1.03
C ALA A 381 -7.35 -16.16 0.31
N ALA A 382 -6.18 -16.24 0.95
CA ALA A 382 -5.04 -16.97 0.41
C ALA A 382 -5.33 -18.48 0.26
N ARG A 383 -6.00 -19.09 1.27
CA ARG A 383 -6.43 -20.50 1.20
C ARG A 383 -7.48 -20.71 0.11
N GLU A 384 -8.49 -19.85 0.05
CA GLU A 384 -9.59 -19.94 -0.91
C GLU A 384 -9.11 -19.74 -2.36
N SER A 385 -8.12 -18.88 -2.59
CA SER A 385 -7.54 -18.63 -3.90
C SER A 385 -6.38 -19.56 -4.27
N GLY A 386 -6.01 -20.51 -3.39
CA GLY A 386 -5.02 -21.55 -3.67
C GLY A 386 -3.56 -21.10 -3.63
N VAL A 387 -3.28 -19.91 -3.04
CA VAL A 387 -1.90 -19.42 -2.90
C VAL A 387 -1.29 -19.72 -1.53
N ALA A 388 -2.05 -20.21 -0.56
CA ALA A 388 -1.57 -20.70 0.73
C ALA A 388 -0.87 -22.06 0.58
N ARG A 389 0.18 -22.30 1.39
CA ARG A 389 0.92 -23.57 1.43
C ARG A 389 0.66 -24.38 2.69
N ILE A 390 0.10 -23.74 3.72
CA ILE A 390 -0.28 -24.40 5.00
C ILE A 390 -1.62 -23.86 5.52
#